data_af12345b37c4aef5ed33504f895d7b0b
#
_entry.id   af12345b37c4aef5ed33504f895d7b0b
#
_cell.length_a   1.000
_cell.length_b   1.000
_cell.length_c   1.000
_cell.angle_alpha   90.00
_cell.angle_beta   90.00
_cell.angle_gamma   90.00
#
_symmetry.space_group_name_H-M   'P 1'
#
loop_
_entity.id
_entity.type
_entity.pdbx_description
1 polymer ?
#
loop_
_entity_poly.entity_id
_entity_poly.type
_entity_poly.pdbx_seq_one_letter_code
_entity_poly.pdbx_strand_id
1 'polypeptide(L)'
;MNRTVSGAYAEVEAARNSARPTGIDYISNVFSSFIELHGDRRGGDDPSLVGGLAYLERQPVTVLAIEKGHTAKQRQPRSFGSVHPEGYRKALRLMRQAQKFHRPVICLVDTAGAGCGLADEQHGIGQAIAENLTELAGLSVPVISILISEGGSGGALALALTDEVWMLKGAYYSVISPEGCAQILWKDPARTSEAAACLHLTADDALKLKVADRIIPETDLGKKPFYDNLRGSLASELERLGKDPELTEKRYARFRRFGDFAADDGAF
;
A
#
# COMPACT_ATOMS: atom_id res chain seq x y z
N MET A 1 -26.57 -7.32 3.83
CA MET A 1 -26.15 -8.66 3.35
C MET A 1 -25.19 -9.24 4.36
N ASN A 2 -25.60 -10.27 5.13
CA ASN A 2 -24.69 -10.95 6.04
C ASN A 2 -23.63 -11.68 5.21
N ARG A 3 -22.44 -11.12 5.06
CA ARG A 3 -21.27 -11.92 4.67
C ARG A 3 -21.10 -13.00 5.74
N THR A 4 -21.08 -14.24 5.33
CA THR A 4 -20.74 -15.33 6.24
C THR A 4 -19.36 -15.06 6.83
N VAL A 5 -19.23 -15.23 8.13
CA VAL A 5 -18.01 -15.01 8.92
C VAL A 5 -16.76 -15.67 8.28
N SER A 6 -16.94 -16.73 7.50
CA SER A 6 -15.88 -17.43 6.75
C SER A 6 -15.35 -16.63 5.52
N GLY A 7 -16.13 -15.73 4.92
CA GLY A 7 -15.76 -15.09 3.64
C GLY A 7 -14.61 -14.09 3.76
N ALA A 8 -14.66 -13.20 4.76
CA ALA A 8 -13.65 -12.15 4.91
C ALA A 8 -12.27 -12.72 5.31
N TYR A 9 -12.22 -13.73 6.16
CA TYR A 9 -10.95 -14.35 6.53
C TYR A 9 -10.34 -15.16 5.39
N ALA A 10 -11.15 -15.80 4.55
CA ALA A 10 -10.66 -16.47 3.35
C ALA A 10 -9.98 -15.48 2.37
N GLU A 11 -10.47 -14.23 2.27
CA GLU A 11 -9.80 -13.19 1.49
C GLU A 11 -8.44 -12.81 2.12
N VAL A 12 -8.33 -12.78 3.45
CA VAL A 12 -7.04 -12.55 4.13
C VAL A 12 -6.05 -13.68 3.86
N GLU A 13 -6.48 -14.94 3.91
CA GLU A 13 -5.64 -16.09 3.57
C GLU A 13 -5.20 -16.07 2.11
N ALA A 14 -6.11 -15.71 1.20
CA ALA A 14 -5.79 -15.54 -0.22
C ALA A 14 -4.76 -14.42 -0.46
N ALA A 15 -4.88 -13.28 0.24
CA ALA A 15 -3.90 -12.21 0.19
C ALA A 15 -2.51 -12.65 0.65
N ARG A 16 -2.44 -13.52 1.64
CA ARG A 16 -1.18 -14.06 2.20
C ARG A 16 -0.52 -15.15 1.36
N ASN A 17 -1.18 -15.57 0.28
CA ASN A 17 -0.66 -16.64 -0.57
C ASN A 17 0.68 -16.25 -1.21
N SER A 18 1.70 -17.07 -0.99
CA SER A 18 3.07 -16.83 -1.48
C SER A 18 3.23 -16.92 -3.00
N ALA A 19 2.22 -17.42 -3.71
CA ALA A 19 2.20 -17.45 -5.17
C ALA A 19 1.74 -16.13 -5.80
N ARG A 20 1.25 -15.16 -5.00
CA ARG A 20 0.88 -13.84 -5.51
C ARG A 20 2.13 -13.09 -6.00
N PRO A 21 2.00 -12.28 -7.07
CA PRO A 21 3.09 -11.42 -7.52
C PRO A 21 3.54 -10.46 -6.42
N THR A 22 4.84 -10.26 -6.29
CA THR A 22 5.46 -9.35 -5.32
C THR A 22 5.74 -7.98 -5.92
N GLY A 23 6.16 -7.01 -5.13
CA GLY A 23 6.52 -5.67 -5.60
C GLY A 23 7.47 -5.67 -6.78
N ILE A 24 8.52 -6.53 -6.76
CA ILE A 24 9.49 -6.65 -7.86
C ILE A 24 8.84 -7.22 -9.12
N ASP A 25 7.88 -8.13 -9.01
CA ASP A 25 7.16 -8.64 -10.19
C ASP A 25 6.37 -7.52 -10.87
N TYR A 26 5.69 -6.67 -10.10
CA TYR A 26 5.01 -5.50 -10.65
C TYR A 26 6.01 -4.52 -11.29
N ILE A 27 7.11 -4.22 -10.60
CA ILE A 27 8.16 -3.34 -11.16
C ILE A 27 8.63 -3.87 -12.51
N SER A 28 8.93 -5.16 -12.60
CA SER A 28 9.51 -5.78 -13.80
C SER A 28 8.53 -5.90 -14.97
N ASN A 29 7.22 -5.98 -14.69
CA ASN A 29 6.21 -6.25 -15.73
C ASN A 29 5.38 -5.01 -16.11
N VAL A 30 5.22 -4.03 -15.19
CA VAL A 30 4.45 -2.80 -15.44
C VAL A 30 5.34 -1.69 -15.98
N PHE A 31 6.57 -1.59 -15.50
CA PHE A 31 7.47 -0.48 -15.80
C PHE A 31 8.64 -0.93 -16.68
N SER A 32 9.36 0.04 -17.25
CA SER A 32 10.58 -0.20 -18.01
C SER A 32 11.75 0.62 -17.46
N SER A 33 12.97 0.16 -17.74
CA SER A 33 14.22 0.87 -17.37
C SER A 33 14.31 1.23 -15.88
N PHE A 34 13.88 0.32 -15.01
CA PHE A 34 13.94 0.55 -13.56
C PHE A 34 15.39 0.65 -13.06
N ILE A 35 15.68 1.71 -12.33
CA ILE A 35 16.96 1.96 -11.66
C ILE A 35 16.67 2.07 -10.17
N GLU A 36 17.09 1.07 -9.40
CA GLU A 36 16.93 1.06 -7.95
C GLU A 36 17.85 2.07 -7.28
N LEU A 37 17.34 2.76 -6.27
CA LEU A 37 18.05 3.75 -5.48
C LEU A 37 18.05 3.35 -4.01
N HIS A 38 19.24 3.14 -3.47
CA HIS A 38 19.46 2.63 -2.12
C HIS A 38 19.75 3.70 -1.07
N GLY A 39 19.50 3.35 0.19
CA GLY A 39 19.89 4.10 1.38
C GLY A 39 18.96 5.26 1.74
N ASP A 40 18.83 5.47 3.04
CA ASP A 40 17.97 6.51 3.64
C ASP A 40 18.69 7.88 3.78
N ARG A 41 20.00 7.95 3.57
CA ARG A 41 20.86 9.12 3.82
C ARG A 41 20.98 9.49 5.31
N ARG A 42 20.60 8.58 6.22
CA ARG A 42 20.76 8.73 7.66
C ARG A 42 21.55 7.58 8.30
N GLY A 43 22.08 6.65 7.50
CA GLY A 43 22.98 5.61 7.96
C GLY A 43 22.60 4.17 7.57
N GLY A 44 21.44 3.95 6.93
CA GLY A 44 20.99 2.60 6.61
C GLY A 44 20.32 2.44 5.27
N ASP A 45 19.99 1.20 4.97
CA ASP A 45 19.10 0.78 3.88
C ASP A 45 18.19 -0.35 4.36
N ASP A 46 17.06 -0.53 3.70
CA ASP A 46 16.13 -1.59 4.01
C ASP A 46 15.70 -2.29 2.71
N PRO A 47 16.05 -3.58 2.52
CA PRO A 47 15.68 -4.31 1.33
C PRO A 47 14.19 -4.69 1.26
N SER A 48 13.42 -4.49 2.33
CA SER A 48 11.96 -4.66 2.32
C SER A 48 11.24 -3.55 1.58
N LEU A 49 11.87 -2.40 1.40
CA LEU A 49 11.39 -1.33 0.54
C LEU A 49 12.30 -1.17 -0.67
N VAL A 50 11.82 -1.55 -1.83
CA VAL A 50 12.47 -1.32 -3.13
C VAL A 50 11.95 -0.01 -3.70
N GLY A 51 12.85 0.89 -4.09
CA GLY A 51 12.44 2.19 -4.62
C GLY A 51 13.41 2.70 -5.67
N GLY A 52 12.88 3.40 -6.68
CA GLY A 52 13.74 3.88 -7.76
C GLY A 52 13.00 4.67 -8.83
N LEU A 53 13.70 4.85 -9.94
CA LEU A 53 13.23 5.55 -11.13
C LEU A 53 12.87 4.54 -12.20
N ALA A 54 11.78 4.81 -12.92
CA ALA A 54 11.34 3.96 -14.03
C ALA A 54 10.62 4.79 -15.09
N TYR A 55 10.25 4.13 -16.17
CA TYR A 55 9.29 4.67 -17.12
C TYR A 55 7.99 3.88 -17.05
N LEU A 56 6.87 4.59 -16.93
CA LEU A 56 5.55 4.09 -17.24
C LEU A 56 5.22 4.54 -18.65
N GLU A 57 5.25 3.61 -19.61
CA GLU A 57 5.26 3.93 -21.06
C GLU A 57 6.40 4.91 -21.41
N ARG A 58 6.09 6.19 -21.61
CA ARG A 58 7.08 7.26 -21.92
C ARG A 58 7.26 8.26 -20.79
N GLN A 59 6.46 8.13 -19.72
CA GLN A 59 6.51 9.08 -18.59
C GLN A 59 7.52 8.59 -17.55
N PRO A 60 8.50 9.40 -17.14
CA PRO A 60 9.37 9.08 -16.02
C PRO A 60 8.56 9.12 -14.72
N VAL A 61 8.69 8.10 -13.90
CA VAL A 61 8.00 7.96 -12.62
C VAL A 61 8.97 7.55 -11.51
N THR A 62 8.57 7.78 -10.28
CA THR A 62 9.20 7.19 -9.10
C THR A 62 8.34 6.03 -8.64
N VAL A 63 8.93 4.86 -8.44
CA VAL A 63 8.24 3.67 -7.95
C VAL A 63 8.77 3.30 -6.59
N LEU A 64 7.87 3.05 -5.65
CA LEU A 64 8.13 2.56 -4.31
C LEU A 64 7.36 1.25 -4.13
N ALA A 65 8.01 0.19 -3.73
CA ALA A 65 7.36 -1.11 -3.55
C ALA A 65 7.79 -1.76 -2.24
N ILE A 66 6.83 -2.18 -1.44
CA ILE A 66 7.14 -3.10 -0.36
C ILE A 66 7.31 -4.49 -0.96
N GLU A 67 8.44 -5.11 -0.66
CA GLU A 67 8.88 -6.37 -1.26
C GLU A 67 9.04 -7.45 -0.20
N LYS A 68 8.26 -8.51 -0.34
CA LYS A 68 8.33 -9.68 0.56
C LYS A 68 9.27 -10.78 0.06
N GLY A 69 9.39 -10.96 -1.24
CA GLY A 69 10.02 -12.11 -1.87
C GLY A 69 9.13 -13.36 -1.90
N HIS A 70 9.45 -14.29 -2.80
CA HIS A 70 8.68 -15.53 -2.99
C HIS A 70 9.15 -16.67 -2.07
N THR A 71 10.45 -16.82 -1.87
CA THR A 71 11.04 -17.91 -1.10
C THR A 71 11.46 -17.46 0.29
N ALA A 72 11.57 -18.39 1.25
CA ALA A 72 12.06 -18.08 2.60
C ALA A 72 13.42 -17.36 2.58
N LYS A 73 14.32 -17.75 1.67
CA LYS A 73 15.64 -17.12 1.47
C LYS A 73 15.53 -15.67 1.02
N GLN A 74 14.52 -15.33 0.21
CA GLN A 74 14.27 -13.96 -0.23
C GLN A 74 13.53 -13.13 0.81
N ARG A 75 12.65 -13.79 1.60
CA ARG A 75 11.79 -13.14 2.61
C ARG A 75 12.53 -12.73 3.87
N GLN A 76 13.45 -13.58 4.34
CA GLN A 76 14.17 -13.34 5.59
C GLN A 76 14.93 -12.01 5.61
N PRO A 77 15.77 -11.65 4.60
CA PRO A 77 16.47 -10.36 4.59
C PRO A 77 15.52 -9.15 4.38
N ARG A 78 14.28 -9.40 3.94
CA ARG A 78 13.24 -8.39 3.74
C ARG A 78 12.22 -8.35 4.88
N SER A 79 12.52 -8.98 6.00
CA SER A 79 11.67 -9.05 7.19
C SER A 79 10.21 -9.38 6.84
N PHE A 80 10.00 -10.24 5.84
CA PHE A 80 8.68 -10.66 5.33
C PHE A 80 7.78 -9.47 4.89
N GLY A 81 8.38 -8.36 4.46
CA GLY A 81 7.67 -7.14 4.07
C GLY A 81 7.38 -6.19 5.24
N SER A 82 7.91 -6.45 6.44
CA SER A 82 7.84 -5.51 7.55
C SER A 82 8.94 -4.48 7.39
N VAL A 83 8.56 -3.31 6.89
CA VAL A 83 9.49 -2.22 6.56
C VAL A 83 10.04 -1.59 7.85
N HIS A 84 11.35 -1.44 7.90
CA HIS A 84 12.10 -0.79 8.98
C HIS A 84 12.16 0.74 8.80
N PRO A 85 12.56 1.52 9.83
CA PRO A 85 12.66 2.98 9.74
C PRO A 85 13.46 3.47 8.53
N GLU A 86 14.53 2.76 8.19
CA GLU A 86 15.42 3.07 7.05
C GLU A 86 14.67 2.99 5.72
N GLY A 87 13.74 2.03 5.59
CA GLY A 87 12.90 1.86 4.41
C GLY A 87 11.93 3.04 4.25
N TYR A 88 11.23 3.43 5.30
CA TYR A 88 10.33 4.59 5.25
C TYR A 88 11.09 5.90 4.98
N ARG A 89 12.28 6.08 5.58
CA ARG A 89 13.12 7.25 5.29
C ARG A 89 13.67 7.24 3.86
N LYS A 90 13.96 6.07 3.30
CA LYS A 90 14.29 5.91 1.88
C LYS A 90 13.10 6.31 0.99
N ALA A 91 11.90 5.86 1.32
CA ALA A 91 10.68 6.28 0.61
C ALA A 91 10.50 7.80 0.65
N LEU A 92 10.59 8.41 1.83
CA LEU A 92 10.52 9.86 2.03
C LEU A 92 11.50 10.61 1.11
N ARG A 93 12.75 10.18 1.09
CA ARG A 93 13.79 10.76 0.24
C ARG A 93 13.42 10.68 -1.25
N LEU A 94 12.90 9.55 -1.69
CA LEU A 94 12.50 9.36 -3.09
C LEU A 94 11.26 10.15 -3.46
N MET A 95 10.30 10.31 -2.55
CA MET A 95 9.13 11.19 -2.74
C MET A 95 9.55 12.65 -2.89
N ARG A 96 10.44 13.15 -2.04
CA ARG A 96 11.00 14.52 -2.16
C ARG A 96 11.77 14.72 -3.47
N GLN A 97 12.51 13.70 -3.89
CA GLN A 97 13.19 13.74 -5.19
C GLN A 97 12.17 13.75 -6.35
N ALA A 98 11.09 12.96 -6.24
CA ALA A 98 10.02 12.94 -7.23
C ALA A 98 9.38 14.33 -7.37
N GLN A 99 9.04 14.98 -6.27
CA GLN A 99 8.51 16.35 -6.27
C GLN A 99 9.47 17.34 -6.91
N LYS A 100 10.76 17.32 -6.53
CA LYS A 100 11.78 18.21 -7.09
C LYS A 100 11.89 18.11 -8.62
N PHE A 101 11.69 16.93 -9.18
CA PHE A 101 11.82 16.66 -10.61
C PHE A 101 10.47 16.46 -11.31
N HIS A 102 9.37 16.81 -10.66
CA HIS A 102 8.00 16.75 -11.19
C HIS A 102 7.63 15.37 -11.73
N ARG A 103 8.07 14.28 -11.06
CA ARG A 103 7.72 12.92 -11.42
C ARG A 103 6.55 12.44 -10.56
N PRO A 104 5.53 11.80 -11.12
CA PRO A 104 4.54 11.06 -10.35
C PRO A 104 5.18 9.95 -9.51
N VAL A 105 4.51 9.60 -8.42
CA VAL A 105 4.91 8.51 -7.53
C VAL A 105 3.89 7.39 -7.59
N ILE A 106 4.35 6.16 -7.69
CA ILE A 106 3.51 4.96 -7.61
C ILE A 106 4.02 4.11 -6.46
N CYS A 107 3.12 3.80 -5.51
CA CYS A 107 3.40 2.97 -4.36
C CYS A 107 2.73 1.60 -4.51
N LEU A 108 3.49 0.52 -4.41
CA LEU A 108 2.99 -0.86 -4.38
C LEU A 108 3.09 -1.37 -2.95
N VAL A 109 1.96 -1.63 -2.33
CA VAL A 109 1.88 -1.93 -0.89
C VAL A 109 1.57 -3.40 -0.69
N ASP A 110 2.47 -4.10 0.01
CA ASP A 110 2.28 -5.48 0.47
C ASP A 110 3.01 -5.69 1.81
N THR A 111 2.33 -5.42 2.90
CA THR A 111 2.87 -5.56 4.26
C THR A 111 1.81 -5.98 5.26
N ALA A 112 2.16 -6.88 6.15
CA ALA A 112 1.34 -7.17 7.33
C ALA A 112 1.42 -6.07 8.40
N GLY A 113 2.44 -5.20 8.32
CA GLY A 113 2.70 -4.09 9.22
C GLY A 113 4.17 -3.65 9.17
N ALA A 114 4.46 -2.49 9.73
CA ALA A 114 5.82 -2.00 9.89
C ALA A 114 6.62 -2.86 10.88
N GLY A 115 7.95 -2.75 10.83
CA GLY A 115 8.83 -3.32 11.83
C GLY A 115 8.44 -2.85 13.24
N CYS A 116 8.43 -3.76 14.21
CA CYS A 116 8.00 -3.48 15.58
C CYS A 116 8.95 -4.06 16.64
N GLY A 117 10.18 -4.37 16.25
CA GLY A 117 11.22 -4.83 17.16
C GLY A 117 11.85 -3.68 17.96
N LEU A 118 12.65 -4.03 18.99
CA LEU A 118 13.36 -3.05 19.79
C LEU A 118 14.25 -2.12 18.95
N ALA A 119 14.92 -2.66 17.94
CA ALA A 119 15.75 -1.87 17.03
C ALA A 119 14.91 -0.86 16.22
N ASP A 120 13.70 -1.25 15.79
CA ASP A 120 12.81 -0.36 15.06
C ASP A 120 12.36 0.82 15.91
N GLU A 121 12.03 0.56 17.17
CA GLU A 121 11.67 1.61 18.13
C GLU A 121 12.86 2.54 18.41
N GLN A 122 14.04 1.99 18.62
CA GLN A 122 15.26 2.78 18.84
C GLN A 122 15.65 3.62 17.62
N HIS A 123 15.40 3.12 16.40
CA HIS A 123 15.65 3.85 15.16
C HIS A 123 14.49 4.75 14.76
N GLY A 124 13.41 4.83 15.53
CA GLY A 124 12.32 5.78 15.37
C GLY A 124 11.31 5.40 14.30
N ILE A 125 10.78 4.17 14.34
CA ILE A 125 9.78 3.70 13.36
C ILE A 125 8.54 4.60 13.31
N GLY A 126 8.01 5.00 14.46
CA GLY A 126 6.85 5.90 14.54
C GLY A 126 7.13 7.26 13.89
N GLN A 127 8.32 7.82 14.14
CA GLN A 127 8.75 9.08 13.53
C GLN A 127 8.91 8.94 12.00
N ALA A 128 9.49 7.86 11.52
CA ALA A 128 9.70 7.63 10.09
C ALA A 128 8.36 7.50 9.34
N ILE A 129 7.37 6.82 9.92
CA ILE A 129 6.00 6.75 9.39
C ILE A 129 5.34 8.13 9.40
N ALA A 130 5.41 8.87 10.49
CA ALA A 130 4.81 10.20 10.61
C ALA A 130 5.41 11.20 9.61
N GLU A 131 6.73 11.17 9.39
CA GLU A 131 7.39 11.98 8.37
C GLU A 131 6.86 11.67 6.95
N ASN A 132 6.65 10.38 6.63
CA ASN A 132 6.07 9.98 5.35
C ASN A 132 4.64 10.50 5.18
N LEU A 133 3.79 10.37 6.20
CA LEU A 133 2.42 10.88 6.16
C LEU A 133 2.38 12.38 5.91
N THR A 134 3.22 13.12 6.62
CA THR A 134 3.32 14.59 6.47
C THR A 134 3.76 14.98 5.05
N GLU A 135 4.75 14.28 4.52
CA GLU A 135 5.26 14.56 3.17
C GLU A 135 4.22 14.20 2.09
N LEU A 136 3.62 13.01 2.17
CA LEU A 136 2.58 12.58 1.22
C LEU A 136 1.41 13.55 1.17
N ALA A 137 0.97 14.06 2.33
CA ALA A 137 -0.11 15.04 2.39
C ALA A 137 0.19 16.30 1.57
N GLY A 138 1.44 16.73 1.54
CA GLY A 138 1.88 17.97 0.90
C GLY A 138 2.50 17.83 -0.49
N LEU A 139 2.68 16.61 -1.02
CA LEU A 139 3.31 16.40 -2.33
C LEU A 139 2.52 17.07 -3.46
N SER A 140 3.19 17.87 -4.27
CA SER A 140 2.60 18.59 -5.40
C SER A 140 2.61 17.79 -6.72
N VAL A 141 3.03 16.54 -6.68
CA VAL A 141 2.99 15.59 -7.81
C VAL A 141 1.93 14.53 -7.60
N PRO A 142 1.38 13.93 -8.67
CA PRO A 142 0.45 12.81 -8.56
C PRO A 142 1.03 11.62 -7.81
N VAL A 143 0.25 11.05 -6.91
CA VAL A 143 0.62 9.85 -6.15
C VAL A 143 -0.52 8.84 -6.20
N ILE A 144 -0.24 7.62 -6.65
CA ILE A 144 -1.18 6.50 -6.64
C ILE A 144 -0.60 5.38 -5.80
N SER A 145 -1.38 4.85 -4.88
CA SER A 145 -1.02 3.64 -4.13
C SER A 145 -1.88 2.46 -4.55
N ILE A 146 -1.25 1.31 -4.68
CA ILE A 146 -1.91 0.05 -5.01
C ILE A 146 -1.62 -0.95 -3.90
N LEU A 147 -2.65 -1.38 -3.19
CA LEU A 147 -2.54 -2.52 -2.27
C LEU A 147 -2.61 -3.79 -3.11
N ILE A 148 -1.45 -4.43 -3.29
CA ILE A 148 -1.32 -5.62 -4.14
C ILE A 148 -1.60 -6.92 -3.40
N SER A 149 -1.58 -6.88 -2.05
CA SER A 149 -1.84 -8.04 -1.20
C SER A 149 -2.28 -7.60 0.20
N GLU A 150 -1.37 -7.58 1.17
CA GLU A 150 -1.67 -7.16 2.53
C GLU A 150 -1.44 -5.65 2.72
N GLY A 151 -2.40 -4.95 3.30
CA GLY A 151 -2.32 -3.56 3.70
C GLY A 151 -2.44 -3.39 5.21
N GLY A 152 -1.34 -3.64 5.95
CA GLY A 152 -1.35 -3.65 7.40
C GLY A 152 -1.01 -2.30 8.03
N SER A 153 -1.99 -1.71 8.74
CA SER A 153 -1.83 -0.64 9.72
C SER A 153 -1.05 0.58 9.22
N GLY A 154 -0.29 1.22 10.10
CA GLY A 154 0.56 2.37 9.81
C GLY A 154 1.65 2.07 8.77
N GLY A 155 2.08 0.81 8.67
CA GLY A 155 3.06 0.39 7.68
C GLY A 155 2.57 0.55 6.23
N ALA A 156 1.33 0.19 5.97
CA ALA A 156 0.68 0.42 4.69
C ALA A 156 0.32 1.91 4.50
N LEU A 157 -0.24 2.53 5.53
CA LEU A 157 -0.69 3.93 5.48
C LEU A 157 0.46 4.89 5.15
N ALA A 158 1.68 4.61 5.62
CA ALA A 158 2.88 5.40 5.33
C ALA A 158 3.20 5.55 3.83
N LEU A 159 2.57 4.73 2.98
CA LEU A 159 2.66 4.79 1.52
C LEU A 159 1.27 4.92 0.84
N ALA A 160 0.18 5.09 1.61
CA ALA A 160 -1.18 5.09 1.08
C ALA A 160 -2.00 6.36 1.40
N LEU A 161 -1.35 7.42 1.91
CA LEU A 161 -1.95 8.75 2.03
C LEU A 161 -1.76 9.50 0.69
N THR A 162 -2.52 9.11 -0.34
CA THR A 162 -2.28 9.44 -1.74
C THR A 162 -3.52 10.01 -2.44
N ASP A 163 -3.38 10.50 -3.67
CA ASP A 163 -4.50 11.03 -4.45
C ASP A 163 -5.54 9.94 -4.74
N GLU A 164 -5.04 8.74 -5.07
CA GLU A 164 -5.86 7.55 -5.25
C GLU A 164 -5.25 6.34 -4.54
N VAL A 165 -6.11 5.54 -3.92
CA VAL A 165 -5.79 4.23 -3.36
C VAL A 165 -6.53 3.17 -4.14
N TRP A 166 -5.80 2.34 -4.86
CA TRP A 166 -6.35 1.19 -5.56
C TRP A 166 -6.10 -0.08 -4.77
N MET A 167 -6.98 -1.04 -4.89
CA MET A 167 -6.79 -2.35 -4.26
C MET A 167 -7.00 -3.46 -5.28
N LEU A 168 -6.16 -4.48 -5.26
CA LEU A 168 -6.49 -5.72 -5.94
C LEU A 168 -7.68 -6.36 -5.24
N LYS A 169 -8.51 -7.09 -6.02
CA LYS A 169 -9.74 -7.72 -5.51
C LYS A 169 -9.48 -8.65 -4.32
N GLY A 170 -8.38 -9.39 -4.34
CA GLY A 170 -7.96 -10.28 -3.26
C GLY A 170 -6.98 -9.64 -2.25
N ALA A 171 -6.85 -8.30 -2.24
CA ALA A 171 -6.10 -7.58 -1.23
C ALA A 171 -6.99 -7.22 -0.04
N TYR A 172 -6.39 -6.98 1.12
CA TYR A 172 -7.09 -6.39 2.25
C TYR A 172 -6.38 -5.15 2.80
N TYR A 173 -7.13 -4.27 3.47
CA TYR A 173 -6.60 -3.10 4.14
C TYR A 173 -7.17 -3.01 5.55
N SER A 174 -6.32 -3.07 6.56
CA SER A 174 -6.77 -3.15 7.96
C SER A 174 -5.85 -2.42 8.91
N VAL A 175 -6.46 -1.86 9.97
CA VAL A 175 -5.73 -1.23 11.08
C VAL A 175 -4.96 -2.24 11.93
N ILE A 176 -5.40 -3.50 11.98
CA ILE A 176 -4.80 -4.58 12.76
C ILE A 176 -5.04 -5.92 12.05
N SER A 177 -4.20 -6.92 12.30
CA SER A 177 -4.48 -8.27 11.83
C SER A 177 -5.73 -8.85 12.49
N PRO A 178 -6.52 -9.70 11.82
CA PRO A 178 -7.68 -10.36 12.43
C PRO A 178 -7.31 -11.16 13.69
N GLU A 179 -6.15 -11.79 13.69
CA GLU A 179 -5.60 -12.52 14.84
C GLU A 179 -5.36 -11.58 16.04
N GLY A 180 -4.72 -10.44 15.78
CA GLY A 180 -4.50 -9.41 16.81
C GLY A 180 -5.80 -8.82 17.33
N CYS A 181 -6.75 -8.56 16.45
CA CYS A 181 -8.08 -8.07 16.81
C CYS A 181 -8.82 -9.07 17.71
N ALA A 182 -8.87 -10.35 17.33
CA ALA A 182 -9.48 -11.41 18.13
C ALA A 182 -8.83 -11.54 19.53
N GLN A 183 -7.51 -11.44 19.58
CA GLN A 183 -6.77 -11.51 20.84
C GLN A 183 -7.06 -10.32 21.74
N ILE A 184 -7.17 -9.10 21.20
CA ILE A 184 -7.43 -7.90 22.00
C ILE A 184 -8.87 -7.85 22.49
N LEU A 185 -9.84 -8.09 21.59
CA LEU A 185 -11.26 -7.92 21.92
C LEU A 185 -11.80 -9.08 22.77
N TRP A 186 -11.40 -10.31 22.46
CA TRP A 186 -12.01 -11.51 23.05
C TRP A 186 -11.03 -12.41 23.79
N LYS A 187 -9.73 -12.16 23.68
CA LYS A 187 -8.66 -13.03 24.22
C LYS A 187 -8.79 -14.48 23.72
N ASP A 188 -9.35 -14.65 22.52
CA ASP A 188 -9.65 -15.96 21.92
C ASP A 188 -9.23 -15.99 20.45
N PRO A 189 -8.09 -16.63 20.10
CA PRO A 189 -7.64 -16.77 18.73
C PRO A 189 -8.61 -17.54 17.81
N ALA A 190 -9.49 -18.37 18.37
CA ALA A 190 -10.47 -19.11 17.56
C ALA A 190 -11.49 -18.18 16.88
N ARG A 191 -11.64 -16.94 17.34
CA ARG A 191 -12.55 -15.93 16.79
C ARG A 191 -11.93 -15.04 15.71
N THR A 192 -10.78 -15.43 15.14
CA THR A 192 -10.09 -14.67 14.07
C THR A 192 -10.99 -14.42 12.85
N SER A 193 -11.80 -15.41 12.45
CA SER A 193 -12.72 -15.26 11.33
C SER A 193 -13.84 -14.25 11.61
N GLU A 194 -14.33 -14.19 12.84
CA GLU A 194 -15.30 -13.18 13.30
C GLU A 194 -14.65 -11.77 13.31
N ALA A 195 -13.41 -11.68 13.79
CA ALA A 195 -12.65 -10.44 13.79
C ALA A 195 -12.47 -9.90 12.37
N ALA A 196 -12.12 -10.76 11.40
CA ALA A 196 -11.99 -10.37 10.00
C ALA A 196 -13.30 -9.79 9.44
N ALA A 197 -14.44 -10.37 9.80
CA ALA A 197 -15.75 -9.86 9.38
C ALA A 197 -16.06 -8.48 10.00
N CYS A 198 -15.74 -8.29 11.29
CA CYS A 198 -15.96 -7.02 12.00
C CYS A 198 -15.03 -5.89 11.52
N LEU A 199 -13.85 -6.20 11.03
CA LEU A 199 -12.87 -5.20 10.58
C LEU A 199 -13.20 -4.55 9.25
N HIS A 200 -14.15 -5.09 8.47
CA HIS A 200 -14.51 -4.56 7.14
C HIS A 200 -13.29 -4.30 6.26
N LEU A 201 -12.36 -5.26 6.20
CA LEU A 201 -11.01 -5.09 5.66
C LEU A 201 -10.86 -5.42 4.17
N THR A 202 -11.91 -5.96 3.52
CA THR A 202 -11.82 -6.41 2.13
C THR A 202 -11.80 -5.25 1.14
N ALA A 203 -11.37 -5.50 -0.10
CA ALA A 203 -11.38 -4.47 -1.14
C ALA A 203 -12.79 -3.87 -1.37
N ASP A 204 -13.84 -4.70 -1.31
CA ASP A 204 -15.23 -4.22 -1.43
C ASP A 204 -15.63 -3.32 -0.25
N ASP A 205 -15.22 -3.67 0.96
CA ASP A 205 -15.49 -2.85 2.14
C ASP A 205 -14.75 -1.51 2.05
N ALA A 206 -13.48 -1.54 1.68
CA ALA A 206 -12.66 -0.33 1.51
C ALA A 206 -13.24 0.60 0.43
N LEU A 207 -13.72 0.05 -0.69
CA LEU A 207 -14.39 0.83 -1.72
C LEU A 207 -15.71 1.43 -1.21
N LYS A 208 -16.53 0.63 -0.52
CA LYS A 208 -17.80 1.10 0.08
C LYS A 208 -17.57 2.22 1.10
N LEU A 209 -16.53 2.10 1.92
CA LEU A 209 -16.13 3.10 2.92
C LEU A 209 -15.37 4.29 2.32
N LYS A 210 -15.16 4.32 1.01
CA LYS A 210 -14.39 5.36 0.29
C LYS A 210 -12.93 5.48 0.74
N VAL A 211 -12.39 4.42 1.35
CA VAL A 211 -10.97 4.29 1.69
C VAL A 211 -10.16 3.92 0.45
N ALA A 212 -10.70 3.04 -0.39
CA ALA A 212 -10.18 2.77 -1.73
C ALA A 212 -11.04 3.48 -2.78
N ASP A 213 -10.40 3.86 -3.89
CA ASP A 213 -11.05 4.55 -5.01
C ASP A 213 -11.35 3.58 -6.18
N ARG A 214 -10.58 2.50 -6.27
CA ARG A 214 -10.72 1.51 -7.35
C ARG A 214 -10.37 0.11 -6.91
N ILE A 215 -11.14 -0.87 -7.36
CA ILE A 215 -10.80 -2.29 -7.26
C ILE A 215 -10.25 -2.77 -8.61
N ILE A 216 -9.09 -3.39 -8.59
CA ILE A 216 -8.46 -4.00 -9.77
C ILE A 216 -8.83 -5.48 -9.79
N PRO A 217 -9.55 -5.95 -10.84
CA PRO A 217 -9.85 -7.37 -11.00
C PRO A 217 -8.58 -8.20 -11.12
N GLU A 218 -8.58 -9.40 -10.57
CA GLU A 218 -7.43 -10.32 -10.60
C GLU A 218 -7.49 -11.33 -11.77
N THR A 219 -8.28 -11.03 -12.78
CA THR A 219 -8.28 -11.83 -14.01
C THR A 219 -6.88 -11.85 -14.62
N ASP A 220 -6.36 -13.06 -14.83
CA ASP A 220 -4.99 -13.29 -15.30
C ASP A 220 -3.89 -12.68 -14.43
N LEU A 221 -4.11 -12.58 -13.11
CA LEU A 221 -3.11 -12.10 -12.17
C LEU A 221 -1.75 -12.80 -12.39
N GLY A 222 -0.70 -12.00 -12.47
CA GLY A 222 0.66 -12.48 -12.73
C GLY A 222 0.99 -12.78 -14.20
N LYS A 223 0.02 -12.62 -15.12
CA LYS A 223 0.24 -12.78 -16.56
C LYS A 223 0.33 -11.43 -17.27
N LYS A 224 0.90 -11.46 -18.50
CA LYS A 224 1.10 -10.24 -19.29
C LYS A 224 -0.16 -9.41 -19.51
N PRO A 225 -1.36 -9.96 -19.83
CA PRO A 225 -2.56 -9.15 -20.01
C PRO A 225 -2.96 -8.35 -18.77
N PHE A 226 -2.79 -8.93 -17.58
CA PHE A 226 -3.04 -8.23 -16.31
C PHE A 226 -2.14 -7.00 -16.15
N TYR A 227 -0.83 -7.17 -16.36
CA TYR A 227 0.14 -6.08 -16.24
C TYR A 227 -0.03 -5.01 -17.32
N ASP A 228 -0.37 -5.40 -18.55
CA ASP A 228 -0.64 -4.44 -19.64
C ASP A 228 -1.88 -3.57 -19.32
N ASN A 229 -2.95 -4.18 -18.79
CA ASN A 229 -4.16 -3.46 -18.37
C ASN A 229 -3.87 -2.52 -17.19
N LEU A 230 -3.08 -2.97 -16.22
CA LEU A 230 -2.68 -2.14 -15.07
C LEU A 230 -1.83 -0.95 -15.53
N ARG A 231 -0.88 -1.18 -16.44
CA ARG A 231 -0.03 -0.12 -17.03
C ARG A 231 -0.88 0.94 -17.71
N GLY A 232 -1.81 0.55 -18.58
CA GLY A 232 -2.70 1.48 -19.27
C GLY A 232 -3.60 2.27 -18.31
N SER A 233 -4.12 1.61 -17.28
CA SER A 233 -4.93 2.27 -16.24
C SER A 233 -4.13 3.30 -15.45
N LEU A 234 -2.90 2.95 -15.04
CA LEU A 234 -2.00 3.88 -14.34
C LEU A 234 -1.62 5.07 -15.20
N ALA A 235 -1.27 4.84 -16.47
CA ALA A 235 -0.89 5.92 -17.40
C ALA A 235 -2.04 6.92 -17.59
N SER A 236 -3.26 6.43 -17.82
CA SER A 236 -4.45 7.26 -17.96
C SER A 236 -4.74 8.07 -16.70
N GLU A 237 -4.63 7.45 -15.53
CA GLU A 237 -4.93 8.12 -14.26
C GLU A 237 -3.88 9.17 -13.90
N LEU A 238 -2.59 8.87 -14.09
CA LEU A 238 -1.53 9.84 -13.87
C LEU A 238 -1.64 11.06 -14.81
N GLU A 239 -2.09 10.84 -16.05
CA GLU A 239 -2.38 11.94 -16.98
C GLU A 239 -3.54 12.82 -16.47
N ARG A 240 -4.61 12.21 -15.94
CA ARG A 240 -5.74 12.94 -15.34
C ARG A 240 -5.31 13.76 -14.13
N LEU A 241 -4.62 13.10 -13.18
CA LEU A 241 -4.15 13.75 -11.95
C LEU A 241 -3.12 14.84 -12.22
N GLY A 242 -2.24 14.64 -13.20
CA GLY A 242 -1.21 15.63 -13.57
C GLY A 242 -1.76 16.93 -14.19
N LYS A 243 -3.03 16.93 -14.62
CA LYS A 243 -3.72 18.11 -15.14
C LYS A 243 -4.56 18.84 -14.09
N ASP A 244 -4.66 18.28 -12.87
CA ASP A 244 -5.51 18.83 -11.82
C ASP A 244 -4.77 19.92 -11.02
N PRO A 245 -5.17 21.20 -11.13
CA PRO A 245 -4.51 22.28 -10.42
C PRO A 245 -4.78 22.28 -8.92
N GLU A 246 -5.81 21.54 -8.46
CA GLU A 246 -6.22 21.44 -7.06
C GLU A 246 -5.81 20.09 -6.41
N LEU A 247 -4.82 19.41 -6.99
CA LEU A 247 -4.41 18.05 -6.60
C LEU A 247 -4.23 17.89 -5.08
N THR A 248 -3.43 18.78 -4.48
CA THR A 248 -3.10 18.74 -3.04
C THR A 248 -4.33 19.01 -2.16
N GLU A 249 -5.16 19.98 -2.57
CA GLU A 249 -6.40 20.33 -1.85
C GLU A 249 -7.41 19.17 -1.88
N LYS A 250 -7.54 18.50 -3.03
CA LYS A 250 -8.41 17.33 -3.17
C LYS A 250 -7.91 16.15 -2.35
N ARG A 251 -6.59 15.92 -2.31
CA ARG A 251 -5.98 14.93 -1.41
C ARG A 251 -6.31 15.25 0.04
N TYR A 252 -6.11 16.47 0.48
CA TYR A 252 -6.47 16.90 1.84
C TYR A 252 -7.96 16.68 2.12
N ALA A 253 -8.84 17.15 1.25
CA ALA A 253 -10.28 17.01 1.41
C ALA A 253 -10.73 15.54 1.45
N ARG A 254 -10.06 14.66 0.67
CA ARG A 254 -10.31 13.21 0.67
C ARG A 254 -10.13 12.61 2.06
N PHE A 255 -9.01 12.88 2.72
CA PHE A 255 -8.72 12.32 4.05
C PHE A 255 -9.53 12.99 5.17
N ARG A 256 -9.92 14.25 5.00
CA ARG A 256 -10.80 14.95 5.96
C ARG A 256 -12.23 14.41 5.99
N ARG A 257 -12.68 13.78 4.92
CA ARG A 257 -14.02 13.17 4.84
C ARG A 257 -14.13 11.79 5.49
N PHE A 258 -13.03 11.19 5.92
CA PHE A 258 -13.11 9.91 6.63
C PHE A 258 -13.79 10.11 7.98
N GLY A 259 -14.87 9.33 8.21
CA GLY A 259 -15.73 9.48 9.39
C GLY A 259 -16.92 10.43 9.22
N ASP A 260 -17.01 11.16 8.10
CA ASP A 260 -18.25 11.87 7.73
C ASP A 260 -19.25 10.83 7.23
N PHE A 261 -19.92 10.18 8.16
CA PHE A 261 -21.05 9.30 7.84
C PHE A 261 -22.28 10.18 7.65
N ALA A 262 -22.82 10.20 6.43
CA ALA A 262 -24.15 10.74 6.23
C ALA A 262 -25.11 9.94 7.11
N ALA A 263 -25.94 10.63 7.90
CA ALA A 263 -26.87 10.03 8.83
C ALA A 263 -27.92 9.11 8.19
N ASP A 264 -27.94 9.04 6.84
CA ASP A 264 -28.99 8.40 6.05
C ASP A 264 -28.67 7.02 5.47
N ASP A 265 -27.43 6.50 5.56
CA ASP A 265 -27.11 5.28 4.80
C ASP A 265 -27.26 3.96 5.59
N GLY A 266 -27.66 3.96 6.85
CA GLY A 266 -27.97 2.74 7.62
C GLY A 266 -26.85 1.66 7.57
N ALA A 267 -25.60 2.09 7.50
CA ALA A 267 -24.45 1.25 7.14
C ALA A 267 -23.72 0.61 8.33
N PHE A 268 -24.37 0.54 9.52
CA PHE A 268 -23.86 -0.19 10.68
C PHE A 268 -24.90 -1.16 11.23
#